data_acac9d2a9b5216a0dc7312695be02ebc
#
_entry.id   acac9d2a9b5216a0dc7312695be02ebc
#
_cell.length_a   1.000
_cell.length_b   1.000
_cell.length_c   1.000
_cell.angle_alpha   90.00
_cell.angle_beta   90.00
_cell.angle_gamma   90.00
#
_symmetry.space_group_name_H-M   'P 1'
#
loop_
_entity.id
_entity.type
_entity.pdbx_description
1 polymer ?
#
loop_
_entity_poly.entity_id
_entity_poly.type
_entity_poly.pdbx_seq_one_letter_code
_entity_poly.pdbx_strand_id
1 'polypeptide(L)'
;MNDSKETNSNKILSFMERYYYPLLAIVFIVLIFNLLYRINIPNISFDEARHGTSAYEMIKNGDYIINTYGYKTDYWNLKPPISFWFIIIGYKIFGFNTFGLRFFSIISAIITIAMVTAFTKSKHGKGAAVIATALMVTFGQHILFHCSRGGEADALYVLFFTAAIICSLSMDKGYKYLYLSYFFAALAFLTKSWHVFPVCLAIGLNLIYSGQFKKMKLKQWLLAILSFLAPILIWGLMRYSRDGFTFFKEMIEYDLLKRSSTAIEGHTGSAFYYISVVGSNYFFWHLMLIISIILLKPSTFKAIDKRKWPYLLGVVSWFLLPIVLYSMASTKIEWYILPVYPPFAIICGATFSAVIKSPHVKTIFRKLFTAALVIIILCYEGFIVYRLSNMQIDNIQLALKEIGQSSSYKGCKLYTAAGYFAEKGSWEQAHLLSAELYGDFIPCPGGLKAFLEDTSKDSLLFIEDTEKSQQYMEEYKLKIVISKNGFSLLAKE
;
A
#
# COMPACT_ATOMS: atom_id res chain seq x y z
N MET A 1 -51.99 16.20 -1.99
CA MET A 1 -50.97 16.09 -0.87
C MET A 1 -49.76 15.18 -1.24
N ASN A 2 -49.62 14.71 -2.47
CA ASN A 2 -48.51 13.88 -2.89
C ASN A 2 -47.35 14.63 -3.56
N ASP A 3 -47.56 15.83 -4.11
CA ASP A 3 -46.53 16.54 -4.90
C ASP A 3 -45.40 17.16 -4.05
N SER A 4 -45.67 17.49 -2.78
CA SER A 4 -44.67 18.08 -1.88
C SER A 4 -43.66 17.08 -1.32
N LYS A 5 -43.94 15.75 -1.41
CA LYS A 5 -43.04 14.70 -0.93
C LYS A 5 -41.99 14.30 -1.95
N GLU A 6 -42.27 14.42 -3.24
CA GLU A 6 -41.31 14.16 -4.33
C GLU A 6 -40.21 15.21 -4.44
N THR A 7 -40.53 16.48 -4.14
CA THR A 7 -39.61 17.62 -4.32
C THR A 7 -38.39 17.62 -3.37
N ASN A 8 -38.49 17.06 -2.15
CA ASN A 8 -37.39 17.10 -1.19
C ASN A 8 -36.37 15.91 -1.33
N SER A 9 -36.79 14.78 -1.90
CA SER A 9 -35.87 13.65 -2.17
C SER A 9 -34.92 13.96 -3.31
N ASN A 10 -35.37 14.76 -4.26
CA ASN A 10 -34.58 15.22 -5.39
C ASN A 10 -33.52 16.26 -5.02
N LYS A 11 -33.68 17.03 -3.93
CA LYS A 11 -32.77 18.13 -3.61
C LYS A 11 -31.35 17.70 -3.23
N ILE A 12 -31.17 16.69 -2.36
CA ILE A 12 -29.83 16.23 -1.96
C ILE A 12 -29.12 15.60 -3.15
N LEU A 13 -29.84 14.75 -3.87
CA LEU A 13 -29.27 14.09 -5.04
C LEU A 13 -28.99 15.07 -6.18
N SER A 14 -29.96 15.95 -6.51
CA SER A 14 -29.76 16.99 -7.51
C SER A 14 -28.61 17.93 -7.15
N PHE A 15 -28.42 18.22 -5.85
CA PHE A 15 -27.22 18.91 -5.37
C PHE A 15 -25.94 18.13 -5.67
N MET A 16 -25.87 16.84 -5.31
CA MET A 16 -24.68 16.00 -5.59
C MET A 16 -24.42 15.82 -7.08
N GLU A 17 -25.46 15.73 -7.90
CA GLU A 17 -25.31 15.60 -9.35
C GLU A 17 -24.91 16.92 -10.02
N ARG A 18 -25.49 18.04 -9.57
CA ARG A 18 -25.15 19.40 -10.04
C ARG A 18 -23.73 19.80 -9.67
N TYR A 19 -23.34 19.55 -8.42
CA TYR A 19 -22.03 19.91 -7.89
C TYR A 19 -21.04 18.75 -7.90
N TYR A 20 -21.23 17.77 -8.79
CA TYR A 20 -20.39 16.56 -8.85
C TYR A 20 -18.91 16.89 -8.94
N TYR A 21 -18.50 17.73 -9.88
CA TYR A 21 -17.09 18.07 -10.08
C TYR A 21 -16.51 18.91 -8.93
N PRO A 22 -17.18 19.95 -8.43
CA PRO A 22 -16.74 20.67 -7.23
C PRO A 22 -16.58 19.76 -6.00
N LEU A 23 -17.53 18.86 -5.74
CA LEU A 23 -17.45 17.92 -4.62
C LEU A 23 -16.27 16.97 -4.76
N LEU A 24 -16.04 16.42 -5.95
CA LEU A 24 -14.87 15.59 -6.21
C LEU A 24 -13.57 16.39 -6.05
N ALA A 25 -13.52 17.62 -6.54
CA ALA A 25 -12.33 18.47 -6.40
C ALA A 25 -11.99 18.67 -4.92
N ILE A 26 -12.98 18.95 -4.07
CA ILE A 26 -12.78 19.06 -2.60
C ILE A 26 -12.21 17.74 -2.04
N VAL A 27 -12.82 16.60 -2.37
CA VAL A 27 -12.36 15.30 -1.87
C VAL A 27 -10.94 14.97 -2.35
N PHE A 28 -10.60 15.29 -3.60
CA PHE A 28 -9.23 15.09 -4.11
C PHE A 28 -8.21 16.08 -3.52
N ILE A 29 -8.62 17.31 -3.18
CA ILE A 29 -7.76 18.26 -2.45
C ILE A 29 -7.45 17.71 -1.05
N VAL A 30 -8.45 17.20 -0.34
CA VAL A 30 -8.27 16.53 0.96
C VAL A 30 -7.35 15.31 0.82
N LEU A 31 -7.56 14.48 -0.21
CA LEU A 31 -6.67 13.35 -0.50
C LEU A 31 -5.22 13.80 -0.69
N ILE A 32 -4.99 14.81 -1.53
CA ILE A 32 -3.62 15.32 -1.79
C ILE A 32 -3.00 15.87 -0.50
N PHE A 33 -3.78 16.60 0.31
CA PHE A 33 -3.33 17.05 1.61
C PHE A 33 -2.91 15.87 2.50
N ASN A 34 -3.76 14.85 2.63
CA ASN A 34 -3.47 13.66 3.45
C ASN A 34 -2.22 12.91 2.95
N LEU A 35 -1.99 12.87 1.64
CA LEU A 35 -0.85 12.19 1.06
C LEU A 35 0.46 12.97 1.21
N LEU A 36 0.42 14.30 1.15
CA LEU A 36 1.63 15.14 1.10
C LEU A 36 1.99 15.81 2.42
N TYR A 37 1.02 16.03 3.32
CA TYR A 37 1.28 16.70 4.58
C TYR A 37 2.30 15.92 5.42
N ARG A 38 3.43 16.56 5.78
CA ARG A 38 4.55 15.95 6.51
C ARG A 38 5.14 14.68 5.88
N ILE A 39 5.13 14.56 4.55
CA ILE A 39 5.61 13.35 3.84
C ILE A 39 7.13 13.15 3.99
N ASN A 40 7.89 14.21 4.25
CA ASN A 40 9.35 14.20 4.31
C ASN A 40 9.92 14.10 5.74
N ILE A 41 9.09 13.82 6.75
CA ILE A 41 9.62 13.64 8.10
C ILE A 41 10.44 12.34 8.18
N PRO A 42 11.50 12.34 9.01
CA PRO A 42 12.32 11.14 9.23
C PRO A 42 11.57 10.13 10.12
N ASN A 43 10.83 9.23 9.49
CA ASN A 43 10.09 8.15 10.12
C ASN A 43 9.85 7.01 9.12
N ILE A 44 10.90 6.63 8.42
CA ILE A 44 10.86 5.49 7.50
C ILE A 44 10.54 4.23 8.31
N SER A 45 9.57 3.44 7.85
CA SER A 45 9.18 2.19 8.50
C SER A 45 10.11 1.03 8.13
N PHE A 46 9.98 -0.11 8.83
CA PHE A 46 10.81 -1.29 8.64
C PHE A 46 10.74 -1.85 7.20
N ASP A 47 9.52 -2.14 6.70
CA ASP A 47 9.34 -2.70 5.36
C ASP A 47 9.64 -1.67 4.27
N GLU A 48 9.28 -0.40 4.48
CA GLU A 48 9.63 0.70 3.60
C GLU A 48 11.14 0.82 3.41
N ALA A 49 11.87 0.75 4.52
CA ALA A 49 13.33 0.80 4.50
C ALA A 49 13.93 -0.35 3.70
N ARG A 50 13.41 -1.56 3.87
CA ARG A 50 13.91 -2.74 3.13
C ARG A 50 13.75 -2.59 1.62
N HIS A 51 12.60 -2.07 1.17
CA HIS A 51 12.38 -1.79 -0.24
C HIS A 51 13.25 -0.63 -0.74
N GLY A 52 13.37 0.43 0.07
CA GLY A 52 14.16 1.61 -0.25
C GLY A 52 15.65 1.31 -0.38
N THR A 53 16.21 0.54 0.56
CA THR A 53 17.61 0.06 0.52
C THR A 53 17.87 -0.77 -0.72
N SER A 54 17.01 -1.78 -0.99
CA SER A 54 17.18 -2.59 -2.20
C SER A 54 17.18 -1.73 -3.46
N ALA A 55 16.27 -0.77 -3.58
CA ALA A 55 16.21 0.13 -4.74
C ALA A 55 17.44 1.06 -4.83
N TYR A 56 17.93 1.57 -3.69
CA TYR A 56 19.12 2.40 -3.62
C TYR A 56 20.37 1.62 -4.06
N GLU A 57 20.60 0.45 -3.47
CA GLU A 57 21.75 -0.39 -3.78
C GLU A 57 21.71 -0.93 -5.22
N MET A 58 20.53 -1.26 -5.77
CA MET A 58 20.36 -1.60 -7.19
C MET A 58 20.85 -0.47 -8.13
N ILE A 59 20.60 0.79 -7.77
CA ILE A 59 21.14 1.95 -8.51
C ILE A 59 22.66 2.01 -8.39
N LYS A 60 23.20 1.86 -7.17
CA LYS A 60 24.65 1.94 -6.90
C LYS A 60 25.41 0.81 -7.57
N ASN A 61 24.86 -0.41 -7.56
CA ASN A 61 25.46 -1.58 -8.18
C ASN A 61 25.30 -1.60 -9.71
N GLY A 62 24.38 -0.79 -10.27
CA GLY A 62 24.03 -0.84 -11.69
C GLY A 62 23.30 -2.14 -12.11
N ASP A 63 22.84 -2.94 -11.15
CA ASP A 63 22.06 -4.17 -11.40
C ASP A 63 20.59 -3.95 -10.98
N TYR A 64 19.71 -3.89 -11.98
CA TYR A 64 18.28 -3.68 -11.79
C TYR A 64 17.45 -4.96 -11.68
N ILE A 65 18.10 -6.13 -11.58
CA ILE A 65 17.46 -7.44 -11.53
C ILE A 65 17.61 -8.08 -10.15
N ILE A 66 18.81 -7.99 -9.57
CA ILE A 66 19.12 -8.54 -8.25
C ILE A 66 18.89 -7.48 -7.19
N ASN A 67 17.92 -7.69 -6.31
CA ASN A 67 17.77 -6.89 -5.11
C ASN A 67 18.81 -7.26 -4.07
N THR A 68 19.40 -6.26 -3.44
CA THR A 68 20.44 -6.42 -2.43
C THR A 68 20.03 -5.75 -1.12
N TYR A 69 20.71 -6.13 -0.03
CA TYR A 69 20.62 -5.50 1.27
C TYR A 69 21.98 -5.59 1.98
N GLY A 70 22.54 -4.46 2.32
CA GLY A 70 23.95 -4.37 2.76
C GLY A 70 24.91 -4.83 1.66
N TYR A 71 24.58 -4.51 0.41
CA TYR A 71 25.31 -4.88 -0.82
C TYR A 71 25.48 -6.40 -1.04
N LYS A 72 24.66 -7.22 -0.38
CA LYS A 72 24.58 -8.68 -0.58
C LYS A 72 23.22 -9.04 -1.18
N THR A 73 23.16 -10.07 -2.04
CA THR A 73 21.91 -10.57 -2.60
C THR A 73 20.90 -10.87 -1.49
N ASP A 74 19.71 -10.31 -1.62
CA ASP A 74 18.67 -10.41 -0.61
C ASP A 74 17.69 -11.56 -0.92
N TYR A 75 17.85 -12.67 -0.23
CA TYR A 75 16.93 -13.81 -0.28
C TYR A 75 15.92 -13.82 0.88
N TRP A 76 15.81 -12.72 1.63
CA TRP A 76 14.75 -12.54 2.63
C TRP A 76 13.57 -11.75 2.04
N ASN A 77 13.83 -10.66 1.32
CA ASN A 77 12.79 -9.90 0.64
C ASN A 77 12.54 -10.47 -0.76
N LEU A 78 11.80 -11.57 -0.81
CA LEU A 78 11.51 -12.37 -2.01
C LEU A 78 10.42 -11.75 -2.89
N LYS A 79 10.40 -10.42 -3.01
CA LYS A 79 9.46 -9.73 -3.89
C LYS A 79 10.00 -9.61 -5.31
N PRO A 80 9.14 -9.80 -6.33
CA PRO A 80 9.48 -9.49 -7.70
C PRO A 80 9.72 -7.98 -7.93
N PRO A 81 10.20 -7.55 -9.09
CA PRO A 81 10.95 -6.30 -9.24
C PRO A 81 10.12 -5.01 -9.26
N ILE A 82 8.81 -5.06 -9.48
CA ILE A 82 8.02 -3.87 -9.83
C ILE A 82 8.09 -2.81 -8.71
N SER A 83 7.99 -3.19 -7.44
CA SER A 83 8.09 -2.23 -6.33
C SER A 83 9.44 -1.53 -6.33
N PHE A 84 10.54 -2.26 -6.51
CA PHE A 84 11.89 -1.69 -6.57
C PHE A 84 12.05 -0.78 -7.77
N TRP A 85 11.61 -1.19 -8.96
CA TRP A 85 11.73 -0.37 -10.17
C TRP A 85 10.99 0.96 -10.07
N PHE A 86 9.82 0.99 -9.47
CA PHE A 86 9.10 2.25 -9.26
C PHE A 86 9.80 3.15 -8.22
N ILE A 87 10.38 2.60 -7.16
CA ILE A 87 11.21 3.37 -6.22
C ILE A 87 12.46 3.91 -6.93
N ILE A 88 13.13 3.09 -7.74
CA ILE A 88 14.29 3.52 -8.54
C ILE A 88 13.94 4.70 -9.46
N ILE A 89 12.80 4.66 -10.13
CA ILE A 89 12.33 5.78 -10.96
C ILE A 89 12.07 7.02 -10.08
N GLY A 90 11.45 6.85 -8.91
CA GLY A 90 11.24 7.92 -7.95
C GLY A 90 12.55 8.57 -7.48
N TYR A 91 13.55 7.76 -7.13
CA TYR A 91 14.88 8.25 -6.76
C TYR A 91 15.61 8.96 -7.92
N LYS A 92 15.47 8.47 -9.14
CA LYS A 92 16.07 9.11 -10.32
C LYS A 92 15.44 10.44 -10.67
N ILE A 93 14.14 10.64 -10.39
CA ILE A 93 13.42 11.89 -10.69
C ILE A 93 13.59 12.91 -9.56
N PHE A 94 13.47 12.50 -8.31
CA PHE A 94 13.40 13.41 -7.15
C PHE A 94 14.65 13.36 -6.27
N GLY A 95 15.64 12.53 -6.62
CA GLY A 95 16.84 12.32 -5.80
C GLY A 95 16.60 11.32 -4.65
N PHE A 96 17.69 10.97 -3.98
CA PHE A 96 17.68 10.08 -2.83
C PHE A 96 17.09 10.79 -1.61
N ASN A 97 15.79 10.65 -1.40
CA ASN A 97 15.04 11.22 -0.27
C ASN A 97 13.73 10.47 -0.06
N THR A 98 13.05 10.74 1.06
CA THR A 98 11.77 10.10 1.39
C THR A 98 10.66 10.41 0.38
N PHE A 99 10.66 11.56 -0.27
CA PHE A 99 9.67 11.87 -1.30
C PHE A 99 9.88 10.99 -2.54
N GLY A 100 11.12 10.84 -3.00
CA GLY A 100 11.46 9.93 -4.10
C GLY A 100 11.08 8.47 -3.79
N LEU A 101 11.34 8.02 -2.54
CA LEU A 101 10.93 6.70 -2.04
C LEU A 101 9.42 6.47 -2.14
N ARG A 102 8.60 7.47 -1.73
CA ARG A 102 7.15 7.38 -1.54
C ARG A 102 6.32 7.81 -2.75
N PHE A 103 6.93 8.44 -3.74
CA PHE A 103 6.23 9.10 -4.85
C PHE A 103 5.26 8.19 -5.59
N PHE A 104 5.70 6.98 -5.97
CA PHE A 104 4.83 6.08 -6.73
C PHE A 104 3.74 5.42 -5.90
N SER A 105 3.90 5.30 -4.58
CA SER A 105 2.81 4.91 -3.68
C SER A 105 1.72 5.98 -3.65
N ILE A 106 2.11 7.26 -3.58
CA ILE A 106 1.19 8.41 -3.66
C ILE A 106 0.41 8.40 -4.97
N ILE A 107 1.10 8.27 -6.10
CA ILE A 107 0.46 8.22 -7.43
C ILE A 107 -0.45 7.00 -7.57
N SER A 108 -0.03 5.85 -7.07
CA SER A 108 -0.84 4.61 -7.08
C SER A 108 -2.14 4.77 -6.29
N ALA A 109 -2.09 5.43 -5.13
CA ALA A 109 -3.28 5.72 -4.34
C ALA A 109 -4.25 6.66 -5.08
N ILE A 110 -3.74 7.74 -5.67
CA ILE A 110 -4.55 8.70 -6.45
C ILE A 110 -5.23 7.98 -7.63
N ILE A 111 -4.48 7.18 -8.39
CA ILE A 111 -5.02 6.44 -9.54
C ILE A 111 -6.04 5.41 -9.08
N THR A 112 -5.78 4.67 -8.00
CA THR A 112 -6.73 3.69 -7.44
C THR A 112 -8.06 4.36 -7.07
N ILE A 113 -8.01 5.49 -6.35
CA ILE A 113 -9.21 6.23 -5.95
C ILE A 113 -9.93 6.80 -7.18
N ALA A 114 -9.20 7.33 -8.16
CA ALA A 114 -9.78 7.81 -9.41
C ALA A 114 -10.47 6.69 -10.20
N MET A 115 -9.88 5.48 -10.25
CA MET A 115 -10.48 4.29 -10.89
C MET A 115 -11.76 3.86 -10.16
N VAL A 116 -11.75 3.79 -8.84
CA VAL A 116 -12.95 3.50 -8.01
C VAL A 116 -14.04 4.52 -8.29
N THR A 117 -13.68 5.81 -8.32
CA THR A 117 -14.60 6.92 -8.62
C THR A 117 -15.24 6.76 -10.00
N ALA A 118 -14.44 6.58 -11.04
CA ALA A 118 -14.90 6.46 -12.42
C ALA A 118 -15.76 5.20 -12.61
N PHE A 119 -15.33 4.08 -12.04
CA PHE A 119 -16.07 2.83 -12.10
C PHE A 119 -17.41 2.92 -11.36
N THR A 120 -17.43 3.45 -10.15
CA THR A 120 -18.66 3.66 -9.37
C THR A 120 -19.62 4.60 -10.11
N LYS A 121 -19.10 5.70 -10.69
CA LYS A 121 -19.90 6.60 -11.50
C LYS A 121 -20.58 5.86 -12.67
N SER A 122 -19.83 5.02 -13.38
CA SER A 122 -20.32 4.29 -14.55
C SER A 122 -21.42 3.27 -14.22
N LYS A 123 -21.36 2.67 -13.03
CA LYS A 123 -22.29 1.59 -12.62
C LYS A 123 -23.46 2.09 -11.74
N HIS A 124 -23.23 3.11 -10.91
CA HIS A 124 -24.18 3.56 -9.88
C HIS A 124 -24.50 5.07 -9.92
N GLY A 125 -23.86 5.83 -10.83
CA GLY A 125 -24.10 7.27 -11.01
C GLY A 125 -23.25 8.17 -10.13
N LYS A 126 -23.40 9.50 -10.34
CA LYS A 126 -22.55 10.54 -9.75
C LYS A 126 -22.58 10.56 -8.20
N GLY A 127 -23.77 10.46 -7.61
CA GLY A 127 -23.90 10.49 -6.15
C GLY A 127 -23.18 9.33 -5.46
N ALA A 128 -23.30 8.11 -6.00
CA ALA A 128 -22.59 6.96 -5.48
C ALA A 128 -21.06 7.11 -5.61
N ALA A 129 -20.61 7.70 -6.73
CA ALA A 129 -19.20 7.96 -6.95
C ALA A 129 -18.60 8.94 -5.94
N VAL A 130 -19.28 10.07 -5.65
CA VAL A 130 -18.85 11.03 -4.63
C VAL A 130 -18.72 10.37 -3.26
N ILE A 131 -19.73 9.57 -2.87
CA ILE A 131 -19.71 8.86 -1.59
C ILE A 131 -18.56 7.86 -1.55
N ALA A 132 -18.41 7.00 -2.57
CA ALA A 132 -17.34 6.01 -2.61
C ALA A 132 -15.94 6.66 -2.57
N THR A 133 -15.75 7.80 -3.26
CA THR A 133 -14.50 8.56 -3.25
C THR A 133 -14.21 9.10 -1.84
N ALA A 134 -15.21 9.71 -1.21
CA ALA A 134 -15.07 10.22 0.16
C ALA A 134 -14.73 9.10 1.15
N LEU A 135 -15.36 7.93 1.04
CA LEU A 135 -15.03 6.78 1.87
C LEU A 135 -13.57 6.33 1.66
N MET A 136 -13.11 6.23 0.40
CA MET A 136 -11.72 5.84 0.10
C MET A 136 -10.70 6.77 0.77
N VAL A 137 -10.98 8.07 0.82
CA VAL A 137 -10.10 9.06 1.45
C VAL A 137 -10.11 8.92 2.98
N THR A 138 -11.21 8.46 3.57
CA THR A 138 -11.33 8.26 5.02
C THR A 138 -10.85 6.90 5.53
N PHE A 139 -10.41 6.01 4.65
CA PHE A 139 -9.80 4.75 5.07
C PHE A 139 -8.38 4.97 5.59
N GLY A 140 -8.25 5.28 6.89
CA GLY A 140 -6.98 5.58 7.54
C GLY A 140 -5.91 4.51 7.32
N GLN A 141 -6.28 3.23 7.31
CA GLN A 141 -5.35 2.15 7.02
C GLN A 141 -4.79 2.21 5.59
N HIS A 142 -5.64 2.57 4.61
CA HIS A 142 -5.20 2.76 3.22
C HIS A 142 -4.34 4.02 3.06
N ILE A 143 -4.62 5.09 3.82
CA ILE A 143 -3.88 6.37 3.71
C ILE A 143 -2.59 6.34 4.52
N LEU A 144 -2.63 5.90 5.80
CA LEU A 144 -1.56 6.12 6.78
C LEU A 144 -0.58 4.95 6.93
N PHE A 145 -1.03 3.69 6.68
CA PHE A 145 -0.27 2.50 7.08
C PHE A 145 0.07 1.62 5.88
N HIS A 146 1.34 1.37 5.65
CA HIS A 146 1.86 0.40 4.67
C HIS A 146 1.29 0.52 3.24
N CYS A 147 0.76 1.67 2.85
CA CYS A 147 0.13 1.82 1.54
C CYS A 147 0.47 3.17 0.89
N SER A 148 -0.41 4.18 1.08
CA SER A 148 -0.37 5.36 0.24
C SER A 148 0.81 6.31 0.52
N ARG A 149 1.38 6.25 1.72
CA ARG A 149 2.42 7.18 2.21
C ARG A 149 3.75 6.52 2.53
N GLY A 150 3.91 5.24 2.26
CA GLY A 150 5.14 4.49 2.45
C GLY A 150 5.71 3.99 1.13
N GLY A 151 7.00 3.63 1.11
CA GLY A 151 7.68 3.06 -0.06
C GLY A 151 7.51 1.55 -0.21
N GLU A 152 6.53 0.96 0.48
CA GLU A 152 6.23 -0.48 0.40
C GLU A 152 5.55 -0.84 -0.93
N ALA A 153 5.45 -2.14 -1.20
CA ALA A 153 4.84 -2.67 -2.41
C ALA A 153 3.30 -2.52 -2.45
N ASP A 154 2.66 -2.21 -1.31
CA ASP A 154 1.23 -2.37 -1.12
C ASP A 154 0.37 -1.43 -1.96
N ALA A 155 0.75 -0.16 -2.11
CA ALA A 155 0.00 0.79 -2.92
C ALA A 155 -0.06 0.38 -4.40
N LEU A 156 1.08 -0.05 -4.96
CA LEU A 156 1.16 -0.56 -6.33
C LEU A 156 0.36 -1.86 -6.48
N TYR A 157 0.43 -2.73 -5.49
CA TYR A 157 -0.32 -3.98 -5.47
C TYR A 157 -1.84 -3.71 -5.46
N VAL A 158 -2.34 -2.82 -4.60
CA VAL A 158 -3.76 -2.44 -4.56
C VAL A 158 -4.20 -1.79 -5.87
N LEU A 159 -3.36 -0.97 -6.50
CA LEU A 159 -3.62 -0.39 -7.82
C LEU A 159 -3.82 -1.48 -8.86
N PHE A 160 -2.86 -2.40 -9.00
CA PHE A 160 -2.95 -3.44 -10.04
C PHE A 160 -4.05 -4.46 -9.75
N PHE A 161 -4.29 -4.78 -8.47
CA PHE A 161 -5.44 -5.58 -8.06
C PHE A 161 -6.75 -4.94 -8.49
N THR A 162 -6.93 -3.66 -8.16
CA THR A 162 -8.13 -2.89 -8.51
C THR A 162 -8.32 -2.81 -10.02
N ALA A 163 -7.25 -2.52 -10.77
CA ALA A 163 -7.28 -2.48 -12.23
C ALA A 163 -7.68 -3.83 -12.83
N ALA A 164 -7.10 -4.93 -12.34
CA ALA A 164 -7.41 -6.28 -12.80
C ALA A 164 -8.90 -6.61 -12.63
N ILE A 165 -9.46 -6.33 -11.43
CA ILE A 165 -10.87 -6.65 -11.17
C ILE A 165 -11.82 -5.71 -11.92
N ILE A 166 -11.56 -4.41 -12.00
CA ILE A 166 -12.38 -3.47 -12.78
C ILE A 166 -12.39 -3.87 -14.26
N CYS A 167 -11.25 -4.27 -14.81
CA CYS A 167 -11.17 -4.80 -16.17
C CYS A 167 -11.98 -6.10 -16.31
N SER A 168 -11.84 -7.03 -15.36
CA SER A 168 -12.62 -8.27 -15.33
C SER A 168 -14.14 -8.01 -15.32
N LEU A 169 -14.60 -7.06 -14.49
CA LEU A 169 -16.02 -6.66 -14.41
C LEU A 169 -16.51 -5.84 -15.62
N SER A 170 -15.62 -5.51 -16.55
CA SER A 170 -15.92 -4.76 -17.77
C SER A 170 -15.77 -5.58 -19.05
N MET A 171 -15.64 -6.91 -18.94
CA MET A 171 -15.47 -7.83 -20.07
C MET A 171 -16.65 -7.82 -21.06
N ASP A 172 -17.82 -7.40 -20.62
CA ASP A 172 -18.99 -7.17 -21.47
C ASP A 172 -18.73 -6.15 -22.59
N LYS A 173 -17.78 -5.25 -22.40
CA LYS A 173 -17.36 -4.23 -23.37
C LYS A 173 -16.36 -4.74 -24.42
N GLY A 174 -15.88 -5.98 -24.29
CA GLY A 174 -14.97 -6.63 -25.24
C GLY A 174 -13.77 -7.31 -24.61
N TYR A 175 -13.17 -8.24 -25.35
CA TYR A 175 -12.06 -9.08 -24.87
C TYR A 175 -10.77 -8.33 -24.52
N LYS A 176 -10.58 -7.08 -24.99
CA LYS A 176 -9.46 -6.25 -24.56
C LYS A 176 -9.41 -6.08 -23.02
N TYR A 177 -10.58 -6.00 -22.38
CA TYR A 177 -10.66 -5.88 -20.92
C TYR A 177 -10.26 -7.18 -20.21
N LEU A 178 -10.53 -8.34 -20.81
CA LEU A 178 -10.03 -9.61 -20.33
C LEU A 178 -8.50 -9.64 -20.36
N TYR A 179 -7.88 -9.30 -21.51
CA TYR A 179 -6.43 -9.30 -21.63
C TYR A 179 -5.76 -8.31 -20.67
N LEU A 180 -6.34 -7.10 -20.52
CA LEU A 180 -5.89 -6.13 -19.53
C LEU A 180 -6.06 -6.64 -18.10
N SER A 181 -7.14 -7.36 -17.79
CA SER A 181 -7.34 -7.97 -16.46
C SER A 181 -6.23 -8.94 -16.12
N TYR A 182 -5.87 -9.84 -17.03
CA TYR A 182 -4.76 -10.79 -16.85
C TYR A 182 -3.40 -10.10 -16.80
N PHE A 183 -3.18 -9.07 -17.61
CA PHE A 183 -1.97 -8.26 -17.58
C PHE A 183 -1.79 -7.54 -16.23
N PHE A 184 -2.82 -6.88 -15.70
CA PHE A 184 -2.74 -6.26 -14.39
C PHE A 184 -2.61 -7.27 -13.24
N ALA A 185 -3.17 -8.47 -13.39
CA ALA A 185 -2.91 -9.56 -12.45
C ALA A 185 -1.44 -10.00 -12.47
N ALA A 186 -0.80 -10.03 -13.66
CA ALA A 186 0.64 -10.27 -13.77
C ALA A 186 1.46 -9.17 -13.09
N LEU A 187 1.10 -7.90 -13.26
CA LEU A 187 1.75 -6.79 -12.56
C LEU A 187 1.55 -6.87 -11.03
N ALA A 188 0.38 -7.30 -10.57
CA ALA A 188 0.13 -7.55 -9.15
C ALA A 188 1.04 -8.68 -8.61
N PHE A 189 1.22 -9.77 -9.37
CA PHE A 189 2.19 -10.82 -9.04
C PHE A 189 3.62 -10.28 -9.01
N LEU A 190 4.02 -9.54 -10.02
CA LEU A 190 5.36 -8.93 -10.11
C LEU A 190 5.61 -7.81 -9.08
N THR A 191 4.58 -7.43 -8.32
CA THR A 191 4.69 -6.48 -7.21
C THR A 191 4.76 -7.19 -5.86
N LYS A 192 3.88 -8.18 -5.61
CA LYS A 192 3.74 -8.81 -4.29
C LYS A 192 3.57 -10.33 -4.34
N SER A 193 4.16 -10.97 -5.35
CA SER A 193 4.23 -12.43 -5.53
C SER A 193 2.90 -13.17 -5.32
N TRP A 194 2.85 -14.17 -4.46
CA TRP A 194 1.71 -15.08 -4.22
C TRP A 194 0.45 -14.42 -3.67
N HIS A 195 0.53 -13.17 -3.23
CA HIS A 195 -0.66 -12.40 -2.84
C HIS A 195 -1.65 -12.18 -4.00
N VAL A 196 -1.27 -12.52 -5.24
CA VAL A 196 -2.15 -12.46 -6.42
C VAL A 196 -3.29 -13.50 -6.42
N PHE A 197 -3.25 -14.55 -5.60
CA PHE A 197 -4.27 -15.61 -5.63
C PHE A 197 -5.73 -15.10 -5.53
N PRO A 198 -6.09 -14.16 -4.62
CA PRO A 198 -7.45 -13.62 -4.59
C PRO A 198 -7.86 -12.94 -5.90
N VAL A 199 -6.94 -12.26 -6.59
CA VAL A 199 -7.18 -11.64 -7.91
C VAL A 199 -7.50 -12.71 -8.95
N CYS A 200 -6.65 -13.73 -9.05
CA CYS A 200 -6.82 -14.80 -10.03
C CYS A 200 -8.16 -15.52 -9.83
N LEU A 201 -8.50 -15.83 -8.58
CA LEU A 201 -9.78 -16.47 -8.25
C LEU A 201 -10.96 -15.56 -8.56
N ALA A 202 -10.89 -14.27 -8.24
CA ALA A 202 -11.95 -13.32 -8.56
C ALA A 202 -12.17 -13.17 -10.07
N ILE A 203 -11.10 -13.12 -10.88
CA ILE A 203 -11.20 -13.12 -12.34
C ILE A 203 -11.87 -14.39 -12.83
N GLY A 204 -11.49 -15.57 -12.33
CA GLY A 204 -12.08 -16.86 -12.67
C GLY A 204 -13.59 -16.90 -12.35
N LEU A 205 -13.98 -16.46 -11.16
CA LEU A 205 -15.40 -16.38 -10.78
C LEU A 205 -16.18 -15.39 -11.65
N ASN A 206 -15.60 -14.24 -11.99
CA ASN A 206 -16.25 -13.27 -12.90
C ASN A 206 -16.47 -13.85 -14.31
N LEU A 207 -15.56 -14.66 -14.82
CA LEU A 207 -15.74 -15.39 -16.08
C LEU A 207 -16.94 -16.36 -16.00
N ILE A 208 -17.10 -17.04 -14.87
CA ILE A 208 -18.20 -17.97 -14.62
C ILE A 208 -19.52 -17.20 -14.50
N TYR A 209 -19.58 -16.17 -13.64
CA TYR A 209 -20.80 -15.39 -13.38
C TYR A 209 -21.31 -14.68 -14.63
N SER A 210 -20.41 -14.15 -15.46
CA SER A 210 -20.75 -13.47 -16.72
C SER A 210 -21.09 -14.44 -17.86
N GLY A 211 -20.88 -15.74 -17.65
CA GLY A 211 -21.03 -16.76 -18.70
C GLY A 211 -19.99 -16.67 -19.83
N GLN A 212 -18.96 -15.83 -19.67
CA GLN A 212 -17.90 -15.65 -20.67
C GLN A 212 -17.02 -16.89 -20.77
N PHE A 213 -16.86 -17.65 -19.68
CA PHE A 213 -16.12 -18.90 -19.66
C PHE A 213 -16.51 -19.86 -20.78
N LYS A 214 -17.84 -19.99 -21.04
CA LYS A 214 -18.38 -20.86 -22.09
C LYS A 214 -18.32 -20.26 -23.50
N LYS A 215 -18.18 -18.95 -23.62
CA LYS A 215 -18.20 -18.22 -24.91
C LYS A 215 -16.82 -18.01 -25.50
N MET A 216 -15.79 -18.10 -24.68
CA MET A 216 -14.39 -17.89 -25.11
C MET A 216 -13.90 -19.03 -26.01
N LYS A 217 -13.33 -18.67 -27.15
CA LYS A 217 -12.63 -19.59 -28.04
C LYS A 217 -11.19 -19.77 -27.56
N LEU A 218 -10.51 -20.80 -28.07
CA LEU A 218 -9.11 -21.09 -27.73
C LEU A 218 -8.20 -19.85 -27.88
N LYS A 219 -8.37 -19.07 -28.95
CA LYS A 219 -7.59 -17.83 -29.17
C LYS A 219 -7.70 -16.84 -27.99
N GLN A 220 -8.89 -16.63 -27.43
CA GLN A 220 -9.09 -15.71 -26.30
C GLN A 220 -8.39 -16.24 -25.03
N TRP A 221 -8.45 -17.55 -24.80
CA TRP A 221 -7.76 -18.20 -23.70
C TRP A 221 -6.24 -18.06 -23.83
N LEU A 222 -5.69 -18.37 -25.01
CA LEU A 222 -4.26 -18.25 -25.26
C LEU A 222 -3.77 -16.80 -25.09
N LEU A 223 -4.51 -15.81 -25.60
CA LEU A 223 -4.14 -14.40 -25.44
C LEU A 223 -4.25 -13.93 -23.98
N ALA A 224 -5.25 -14.39 -23.22
CA ALA A 224 -5.39 -14.07 -21.80
C ALA A 224 -4.23 -14.67 -20.99
N ILE A 225 -3.94 -15.96 -21.19
CA ILE A 225 -2.82 -16.65 -20.54
C ILE A 225 -1.49 -15.99 -20.91
N LEU A 226 -1.28 -15.65 -22.19
CA LEU A 226 -0.08 -14.95 -22.63
C LEU A 226 0.05 -13.57 -21.96
N SER A 227 -1.07 -12.82 -21.84
CA SER A 227 -1.07 -11.52 -21.15
C SER A 227 -0.65 -11.62 -19.69
N PHE A 228 -0.94 -12.74 -19.01
CA PHE A 228 -0.49 -13.00 -17.65
C PHE A 228 0.94 -13.52 -17.59
N LEU A 229 1.26 -14.53 -18.40
CA LEU A 229 2.55 -15.22 -18.30
C LEU A 229 3.71 -14.42 -18.89
N ALA A 230 3.49 -13.67 -20.00
CA ALA A 230 4.61 -13.03 -20.69
C ALA A 230 5.40 -12.05 -19.80
N PRO A 231 4.79 -11.12 -19.03
CA PRO A 231 5.54 -10.24 -18.15
C PRO A 231 6.31 -11.02 -17.06
N ILE A 232 5.69 -12.08 -16.51
CA ILE A 232 6.28 -12.92 -15.48
C ILE A 232 7.47 -13.70 -16.02
N LEU A 233 7.34 -14.31 -17.20
CA LEU A 233 8.39 -15.07 -17.83
C LEU A 233 9.55 -14.20 -18.26
N ILE A 234 9.30 -12.99 -18.80
CA ILE A 234 10.37 -12.05 -19.16
C ILE A 234 11.22 -11.75 -17.93
N TRP A 235 10.60 -11.32 -16.83
CA TRP A 235 11.34 -11.10 -15.58
C TRP A 235 11.97 -12.39 -15.05
N GLY A 236 11.26 -13.51 -15.10
CA GLY A 236 11.75 -14.79 -14.62
C GLY A 236 13.03 -15.23 -15.35
N LEU A 237 13.09 -15.06 -16.68
CA LEU A 237 14.28 -15.36 -17.48
C LEU A 237 15.44 -14.41 -17.15
N MET A 238 15.16 -13.10 -16.97
CA MET A 238 16.17 -12.13 -16.54
C MET A 238 16.74 -12.50 -15.16
N ARG A 239 15.90 -12.89 -14.21
CA ARG A 239 16.35 -13.30 -12.87
C ARG A 239 17.12 -14.61 -12.92
N TYR A 240 16.59 -15.61 -13.64
CA TYR A 240 17.25 -16.91 -13.84
C TYR A 240 18.68 -16.78 -14.42
N SER A 241 18.88 -15.84 -15.33
CA SER A 241 20.21 -15.60 -15.93
C SER A 241 21.25 -15.06 -14.93
N ARG A 242 20.81 -14.59 -13.74
CA ARG A 242 21.68 -14.02 -12.71
C ARG A 242 22.01 -15.01 -11.59
N ASP A 243 21.00 -15.66 -11.00
CA ASP A 243 21.16 -16.54 -9.84
C ASP A 243 20.49 -17.92 -10.00
N GLY A 244 20.16 -18.31 -11.24
CA GLY A 244 19.56 -19.60 -11.55
C GLY A 244 18.20 -19.78 -10.86
N PHE A 245 17.97 -20.95 -10.30
CA PHE A 245 16.73 -21.28 -9.59
C PHE A 245 16.71 -20.84 -8.13
N THR A 246 17.78 -20.29 -7.57
CA THR A 246 17.92 -20.01 -6.15
C THR A 246 16.79 -19.11 -5.63
N PHE A 247 16.57 -17.95 -6.28
CA PHE A 247 15.51 -17.03 -5.91
C PHE A 247 14.12 -17.66 -5.99
N PHE A 248 13.83 -18.40 -7.04
CA PHE A 248 12.52 -19.02 -7.25
C PHE A 248 12.25 -20.12 -6.23
N LYS A 249 13.27 -20.89 -5.87
CA LYS A 249 13.18 -21.90 -4.82
C LYS A 249 12.81 -21.25 -3.49
N GLU A 250 13.56 -20.23 -3.07
CA GLU A 250 13.29 -19.49 -1.82
C GLU A 250 11.89 -18.83 -1.84
N MET A 251 11.49 -18.24 -2.98
CA MET A 251 10.18 -17.63 -3.15
C MET A 251 9.02 -18.64 -3.00
N ILE A 252 9.22 -19.90 -3.43
CA ILE A 252 8.24 -20.96 -3.26
C ILE A 252 8.30 -21.52 -1.83
N GLU A 253 9.47 -21.90 -1.34
CA GLU A 253 9.63 -22.58 -0.06
C GLU A 253 9.33 -21.66 1.12
N TYR A 254 9.85 -20.43 1.12
CA TYR A 254 9.68 -19.49 2.22
C TYR A 254 8.43 -18.62 2.06
N ASP A 255 8.31 -17.86 0.94
CA ASP A 255 7.25 -16.85 0.79
C ASP A 255 5.87 -17.46 0.48
N LEU A 256 5.80 -18.68 -0.12
CA LEU A 256 4.53 -19.38 -0.35
C LEU A 256 4.27 -20.45 0.71
N LEU A 257 5.10 -21.50 0.76
CA LEU A 257 4.79 -22.70 1.55
C LEU A 257 4.92 -22.44 3.05
N LYS A 258 6.03 -21.86 3.51
CA LYS A 258 6.27 -21.63 4.93
C LYS A 258 5.32 -20.57 5.49
N ARG A 259 5.11 -19.44 4.81
CA ARG A 259 4.17 -18.39 5.27
C ARG A 259 2.72 -18.84 5.29
N SER A 260 2.32 -19.77 4.41
CA SER A 260 0.96 -20.30 4.42
C SER A 260 0.73 -21.34 5.51
N SER A 261 1.75 -22.14 5.84
CA SER A 261 1.62 -23.28 6.77
C SER A 261 2.03 -22.95 8.20
N THR A 262 2.92 -22.00 8.43
CA THR A 262 3.41 -21.60 9.76
C THR A 262 3.37 -20.10 9.95
N ALA A 263 3.13 -19.65 11.17
CA ALA A 263 3.24 -18.23 11.51
C ALA A 263 4.72 -17.82 11.54
N ILE A 264 5.08 -16.82 10.73
CA ILE A 264 6.44 -16.30 10.64
C ILE A 264 6.53 -15.01 11.45
N GLU A 265 7.66 -14.79 12.11
CA GLU A 265 7.98 -13.56 12.84
C GLU A 265 6.95 -13.18 13.92
N GLY A 266 6.27 -14.18 14.50
CA GLY A 266 5.24 -13.96 15.53
C GLY A 266 3.90 -13.44 15.02
N HIS A 267 3.72 -13.31 13.70
CA HIS A 267 2.48 -12.83 13.09
C HIS A 267 1.39 -13.91 13.11
N THR A 268 0.73 -14.07 14.26
CA THR A 268 -0.36 -15.02 14.49
C THR A 268 -1.71 -14.32 14.53
N GLY A 269 -2.79 -15.06 14.35
CA GLY A 269 -4.16 -14.56 14.51
C GLY A 269 -5.20 -15.65 14.35
N SER A 270 -6.41 -15.39 14.85
CA SER A 270 -7.55 -16.28 14.68
C SER A 270 -8.02 -16.36 13.22
N ALA A 271 -8.87 -17.34 12.90
CA ALA A 271 -9.56 -17.43 11.61
C ALA A 271 -10.40 -16.18 11.30
N PHE A 272 -10.82 -15.41 12.32
CA PHE A 272 -11.60 -14.18 12.19
C PHE A 272 -10.75 -12.91 12.20
N TYR A 273 -9.41 -13.01 12.14
CA TYR A 273 -8.49 -11.89 12.23
C TYR A 273 -8.84 -10.75 11.28
N TYR A 274 -8.97 -11.04 9.97
CA TYR A 274 -9.27 -9.99 8.99
C TYR A 274 -10.70 -9.46 9.06
N ILE A 275 -11.66 -10.28 9.50
CA ILE A 275 -13.03 -9.79 9.81
C ILE A 275 -12.96 -8.80 10.97
N SER A 276 -12.17 -9.08 12.00
CA SER A 276 -11.96 -8.16 13.12
C SER A 276 -11.26 -6.88 12.68
N VAL A 277 -10.18 -6.98 11.89
CA VAL A 277 -9.44 -5.81 11.38
C VAL A 277 -10.34 -4.90 10.56
N VAL A 278 -11.06 -5.43 9.58
CA VAL A 278 -11.96 -4.63 8.73
C VAL A 278 -13.14 -4.10 9.56
N GLY A 279 -13.70 -4.91 10.46
CA GLY A 279 -14.85 -4.56 11.29
C GLY A 279 -14.54 -3.48 12.32
N SER A 280 -13.41 -3.57 13.03
CA SER A 280 -13.04 -2.63 14.08
C SER A 280 -12.58 -1.29 13.51
N ASN A 281 -11.74 -1.29 12.47
CA ASN A 281 -11.20 -0.06 11.90
C ASN A 281 -12.26 0.82 11.25
N TYR A 282 -13.36 0.22 10.75
CA TYR A 282 -14.41 0.94 10.03
C TYR A 282 -15.81 0.62 10.53
N PHE A 283 -15.96 0.46 11.84
CA PHE A 283 -17.21 0.10 12.51
C PHE A 283 -18.39 0.97 12.06
N PHE A 284 -18.22 2.28 11.99
CA PHE A 284 -19.31 3.17 11.61
C PHE A 284 -19.74 2.99 10.16
N TRP A 285 -18.84 2.64 9.24
CA TRP A 285 -19.21 2.34 7.86
C TRP A 285 -19.99 1.03 7.74
N HIS A 286 -19.64 0.01 8.54
CA HIS A 286 -20.42 -1.23 8.62
C HIS A 286 -21.78 -1.00 9.23
N LEU A 287 -21.86 -0.22 10.28
CA LEU A 287 -23.14 0.19 10.91
C LEU A 287 -24.03 0.92 9.90
N MET A 288 -23.49 1.88 9.16
CA MET A 288 -24.22 2.61 8.13
C MET A 288 -24.67 1.67 6.99
N LEU A 289 -23.86 0.67 6.62
CA LEU A 289 -24.23 -0.34 5.63
C LEU A 289 -25.41 -1.20 6.12
N ILE A 290 -25.37 -1.67 7.36
CA ILE A 290 -26.48 -2.43 7.99
C ILE A 290 -27.76 -1.58 8.02
N ILE A 291 -27.67 -0.35 8.49
CA ILE A 291 -28.81 0.58 8.50
C ILE A 291 -29.36 0.78 7.09
N SER A 292 -28.49 0.88 6.07
CA SER A 292 -28.91 1.02 4.68
C SER A 292 -29.69 -0.18 4.18
N ILE A 293 -29.23 -1.38 4.50
CA ILE A 293 -29.93 -2.63 4.11
C ILE A 293 -31.32 -2.69 4.76
N ILE A 294 -31.43 -2.32 6.02
CA ILE A 294 -32.72 -2.27 6.75
C ILE A 294 -33.67 -1.23 6.13
N LEU A 295 -33.18 -0.02 5.83
CA LEU A 295 -33.98 1.06 5.26
C LEU A 295 -34.46 0.77 3.83
N LEU A 296 -33.65 0.07 3.02
CA LEU A 296 -33.99 -0.23 1.63
C LEU A 296 -35.04 -1.34 1.45
N LYS A 297 -35.34 -2.10 2.50
CA LYS A 297 -36.29 -3.25 2.48
C LYS A 297 -35.90 -4.39 1.52
N PRO A 298 -36.24 -5.64 1.83
CA PRO A 298 -35.92 -6.82 0.99
C PRO A 298 -36.51 -6.75 -0.43
N SER A 299 -37.64 -6.05 -0.60
CA SER A 299 -38.29 -5.89 -1.92
C SER A 299 -37.39 -5.12 -2.92
N THR A 300 -36.58 -4.19 -2.45
CA THR A 300 -35.63 -3.45 -3.31
C THR A 300 -34.58 -4.38 -3.89
N PHE A 301 -34.10 -5.34 -3.11
CA PHE A 301 -33.12 -6.33 -3.57
C PHE A 301 -33.73 -7.38 -4.50
N LYS A 302 -35.00 -7.77 -4.27
CA LYS A 302 -35.74 -8.68 -5.16
C LYS A 302 -36.03 -8.05 -6.52
N ALA A 303 -36.14 -6.73 -6.60
CA ALA A 303 -36.38 -5.98 -7.83
C ALA A 303 -35.11 -5.79 -8.69
N ILE A 304 -33.92 -6.26 -8.23
CA ILE A 304 -32.69 -6.12 -9.00
C ILE A 304 -32.79 -6.97 -10.27
N ASP A 305 -32.57 -6.33 -11.42
CA ASP A 305 -32.51 -7.01 -12.71
C ASP A 305 -31.48 -8.15 -12.68
N LYS A 306 -31.91 -9.35 -13.05
CA LYS A 306 -31.07 -10.55 -13.09
C LYS A 306 -29.79 -10.37 -13.90
N ARG A 307 -29.80 -9.50 -14.91
CA ARG A 307 -28.62 -9.16 -15.72
C ARG A 307 -27.50 -8.46 -14.93
N LYS A 308 -27.82 -7.88 -13.77
CA LYS A 308 -26.85 -7.23 -12.88
C LYS A 308 -26.20 -8.20 -11.87
N TRP A 309 -26.74 -9.40 -11.72
CA TRP A 309 -26.21 -10.38 -10.76
C TRP A 309 -24.73 -10.73 -10.99
N PRO A 310 -24.25 -10.97 -12.22
CA PRO A 310 -22.83 -11.23 -12.45
C PRO A 310 -21.93 -10.13 -11.92
N TYR A 311 -22.29 -8.88 -12.13
CA TYR A 311 -21.57 -7.73 -11.60
C TYR A 311 -21.61 -7.68 -10.08
N LEU A 312 -22.77 -7.87 -9.45
CA LEU A 312 -22.93 -7.83 -8.01
C LEU A 312 -22.12 -8.94 -7.34
N LEU A 313 -22.22 -10.16 -7.83
CA LEU A 313 -21.44 -11.31 -7.36
C LEU A 313 -19.94 -11.05 -7.52
N GLY A 314 -19.52 -10.45 -8.62
CA GLY A 314 -18.12 -10.10 -8.86
C GLY A 314 -17.59 -9.07 -7.87
N VAL A 315 -18.33 -8.02 -7.54
CA VAL A 315 -17.94 -7.02 -6.53
C VAL A 315 -17.92 -7.65 -5.14
N VAL A 316 -18.90 -8.47 -4.79
CA VAL A 316 -18.95 -9.20 -3.50
C VAL A 316 -17.78 -10.18 -3.40
N SER A 317 -17.48 -10.93 -4.47
CA SER A 317 -16.31 -11.83 -4.51
C SER A 317 -15.01 -11.04 -4.35
N TRP A 318 -14.87 -9.89 -4.99
CA TRP A 318 -13.71 -9.01 -4.80
C TRP A 318 -13.51 -8.62 -3.33
N PHE A 319 -14.60 -8.29 -2.61
CA PHE A 319 -14.56 -7.96 -1.20
C PHE A 319 -14.23 -9.18 -0.32
N LEU A 320 -14.87 -10.32 -0.56
CA LEU A 320 -14.79 -11.49 0.33
C LEU A 320 -13.55 -12.35 0.12
N LEU A 321 -13.08 -12.52 -1.13
CA LEU A 321 -11.98 -13.45 -1.41
C LEU A 321 -10.67 -13.12 -0.70
N PRO A 322 -10.19 -11.86 -0.61
CA PRO A 322 -9.01 -11.56 0.17
C PRO A 322 -9.21 -11.89 1.65
N ILE A 323 -10.39 -11.60 2.22
CA ILE A 323 -10.70 -11.91 3.62
C ILE A 323 -10.60 -13.41 3.85
N VAL A 324 -11.25 -14.22 3.01
CA VAL A 324 -11.28 -15.68 3.16
C VAL A 324 -9.89 -16.27 2.97
N LEU A 325 -9.24 -15.98 1.85
CA LEU A 325 -7.97 -16.62 1.49
C LEU A 325 -6.83 -16.24 2.45
N TYR A 326 -6.74 -14.98 2.85
CA TYR A 326 -5.71 -14.58 3.82
C TYR A 326 -6.03 -15.07 5.23
N SER A 327 -7.32 -15.27 5.58
CA SER A 327 -7.69 -15.93 6.84
C SER A 327 -7.28 -17.40 6.91
N MET A 328 -7.12 -18.07 5.77
CA MET A 328 -6.66 -19.46 5.71
C MET A 328 -5.15 -19.60 5.91
N ALA A 329 -4.36 -18.56 5.59
CA ALA A 329 -2.91 -18.58 5.81
C ALA A 329 -2.58 -18.50 7.30
N SER A 330 -1.48 -19.13 7.74
CA SER A 330 -1.04 -19.11 9.14
C SER A 330 -0.45 -17.76 9.54
N THR A 331 0.33 -17.11 8.66
CA THR A 331 0.85 -15.78 8.90
C THR A 331 -0.23 -14.74 8.63
N LYS A 332 -0.52 -13.89 9.63
CA LYS A 332 -1.55 -12.86 9.59
C LYS A 332 -0.93 -11.48 9.77
N ILE A 333 -1.02 -10.65 8.73
CA ILE A 333 -0.46 -9.31 8.73
C ILE A 333 -1.55 -8.31 8.32
N GLU A 334 -1.72 -7.27 9.11
CA GLU A 334 -2.87 -6.36 9.02
C GLU A 334 -3.04 -5.76 7.61
N TRP A 335 -1.95 -5.33 6.97
CA TRP A 335 -2.02 -4.67 5.66
C TRP A 335 -2.25 -5.62 4.46
N TYR A 336 -2.26 -6.94 4.65
CA TYR A 336 -2.64 -7.84 3.56
C TYR A 336 -4.08 -7.63 3.09
N ILE A 337 -4.94 -7.08 3.96
CA ILE A 337 -6.36 -6.87 3.67
C ILE A 337 -6.65 -5.61 2.84
N LEU A 338 -5.68 -4.75 2.55
CA LEU A 338 -5.84 -3.49 1.82
C LEU A 338 -6.67 -3.60 0.52
N PRO A 339 -6.59 -4.68 -0.28
CA PRO A 339 -7.40 -4.83 -1.50
C PRO A 339 -8.92 -4.89 -1.31
N VAL A 340 -9.42 -4.98 -0.07
CA VAL A 340 -10.88 -5.00 0.20
C VAL A 340 -11.49 -3.60 0.26
N TYR A 341 -10.70 -2.55 0.46
CA TYR A 341 -11.23 -1.19 0.60
C TYR A 341 -11.85 -0.63 -0.68
N PRO A 342 -11.29 -0.80 -1.89
CA PRO A 342 -11.93 -0.41 -3.13
C PRO A 342 -13.34 -1.01 -3.30
N PRO A 343 -13.58 -2.33 -3.24
CA PRO A 343 -14.93 -2.89 -3.37
C PRO A 343 -15.84 -2.49 -2.20
N PHE A 344 -15.33 -2.34 -0.98
CA PHE A 344 -16.11 -1.88 0.16
C PHE A 344 -16.64 -0.46 -0.08
N ALA A 345 -15.80 0.46 -0.56
CA ALA A 345 -16.23 1.81 -0.92
C ALA A 345 -17.29 1.80 -2.03
N ILE A 346 -17.16 0.92 -3.05
CA ILE A 346 -18.14 0.78 -4.13
C ILE A 346 -19.48 0.29 -3.56
N ILE A 347 -19.47 -0.74 -2.71
CA ILE A 347 -20.67 -1.30 -2.08
C ILE A 347 -21.37 -0.24 -1.22
N CYS A 348 -20.63 0.44 -0.35
CA CYS A 348 -21.16 1.51 0.51
C CYS A 348 -21.69 2.68 -0.33
N GLY A 349 -20.91 3.15 -1.31
CA GLY A 349 -21.31 4.26 -2.19
C GLY A 349 -22.60 3.97 -2.94
N ALA A 350 -22.73 2.76 -3.50
CA ALA A 350 -23.94 2.30 -4.19
C ALA A 350 -25.15 2.23 -3.23
N THR A 351 -24.95 1.61 -2.08
CA THR A 351 -26.03 1.35 -1.10
C THR A 351 -26.48 2.63 -0.42
N PHE A 352 -25.55 3.51 0.00
CA PHE A 352 -25.85 4.79 0.65
C PHE A 352 -26.54 5.74 -0.33
N SER A 353 -26.08 5.81 -1.57
CA SER A 353 -26.76 6.57 -2.61
C SER A 353 -28.18 6.04 -2.88
N ALA A 354 -28.40 4.71 -2.83
CA ALA A 354 -29.71 4.12 -2.98
C ALA A 354 -30.66 4.51 -1.84
N VAL A 355 -30.19 4.58 -0.58
CA VAL A 355 -31.00 5.08 0.56
C VAL A 355 -31.43 6.52 0.32
N ILE A 356 -30.50 7.39 -0.09
CA ILE A 356 -30.78 8.82 -0.34
C ILE A 356 -31.78 8.98 -1.50
N LYS A 357 -31.73 8.10 -2.51
CA LYS A 357 -32.65 8.11 -3.66
C LYS A 357 -34.02 7.51 -3.39
N SER A 358 -34.12 6.60 -2.42
CA SER A 358 -35.30 5.75 -2.25
C SER A 358 -36.55 6.55 -1.89
N PRO A 359 -37.63 6.49 -2.68
CA PRO A 359 -38.90 7.11 -2.30
C PRO A 359 -39.58 6.40 -1.13
N HIS A 360 -39.23 5.16 -0.85
CA HIS A 360 -39.79 4.35 0.25
C HIS A 360 -39.21 4.71 1.62
N VAL A 361 -38.03 5.37 1.66
CA VAL A 361 -37.41 5.86 2.89
C VAL A 361 -38.00 7.23 3.23
N LYS A 362 -38.59 7.39 4.44
CA LYS A 362 -39.17 8.68 4.88
C LYS A 362 -38.10 9.78 4.79
N THR A 363 -38.51 10.98 4.41
CA THR A 363 -37.63 12.14 4.22
C THR A 363 -36.76 12.44 5.44
N ILE A 364 -37.30 12.29 6.65
CA ILE A 364 -36.56 12.52 7.90
C ILE A 364 -35.39 11.54 8.03
N PHE A 365 -35.61 10.25 7.75
CA PHE A 365 -34.53 9.24 7.81
C PHE A 365 -33.47 9.46 6.75
N ARG A 366 -33.82 9.92 5.55
CA ARG A 366 -32.84 10.29 4.51
C ARG A 366 -31.98 11.47 4.94
N LYS A 367 -32.57 12.51 5.58
CA LYS A 367 -31.83 13.66 6.09
C LYS A 367 -30.90 13.24 7.22
N LEU A 368 -31.40 12.47 8.20
CA LEU A 368 -30.59 11.95 9.31
C LEU A 368 -29.47 11.05 8.82
N PHE A 369 -29.74 10.17 7.86
CA PHE A 369 -28.76 9.31 7.24
C PHE A 369 -27.64 10.11 6.53
N THR A 370 -28.03 11.15 5.77
CA THR A 370 -27.06 12.02 5.09
C THR A 370 -26.24 12.83 6.10
N ALA A 371 -26.87 13.35 7.15
CA ALA A 371 -26.16 14.06 8.21
C ALA A 371 -25.15 13.13 8.93
N ALA A 372 -25.57 11.91 9.27
CA ALA A 372 -24.69 10.90 9.88
C ALA A 372 -23.51 10.56 8.93
N LEU A 373 -23.77 10.38 7.64
CA LEU A 373 -22.73 10.13 6.64
C LEU A 373 -21.68 11.25 6.63
N VAL A 374 -22.11 12.52 6.60
CA VAL A 374 -21.19 13.66 6.61
C VAL A 374 -20.40 13.72 7.92
N ILE A 375 -21.08 13.55 9.08
CA ILE A 375 -20.41 13.55 10.38
C ILE A 375 -19.35 12.46 10.48
N ILE A 376 -19.65 11.24 10.03
CA ILE A 376 -18.69 10.11 10.06
C ILE A 376 -17.50 10.40 9.16
N ILE A 377 -17.71 10.95 7.94
CA ILE A 377 -16.63 11.39 7.05
C ILE A 377 -15.72 12.38 7.78
N LEU A 378 -16.30 13.42 8.40
CA LEU A 378 -15.53 14.43 9.10
C LEU A 378 -14.79 13.87 10.32
N CYS A 379 -15.38 12.93 11.05
CA CYS A 379 -14.74 12.27 12.19
C CYS A 379 -13.52 11.42 11.74
N TYR A 380 -13.68 10.60 10.71
CA TYR A 380 -12.55 9.80 10.20
C TYR A 380 -11.47 10.69 9.59
N GLU A 381 -11.85 11.73 8.86
CA GLU A 381 -10.90 12.69 8.33
C GLU A 381 -10.16 13.45 9.43
N GLY A 382 -10.88 13.91 10.44
CA GLY A 382 -10.28 14.53 11.63
C GLY A 382 -9.30 13.61 12.34
N PHE A 383 -9.60 12.29 12.41
CA PHE A 383 -8.68 11.29 12.94
C PHE A 383 -7.42 11.15 12.08
N ILE A 384 -7.54 11.13 10.74
CA ILE A 384 -6.39 11.08 9.83
C ILE A 384 -5.50 12.31 10.04
N VAL A 385 -6.08 13.50 10.03
CA VAL A 385 -5.35 14.76 10.26
C VAL A 385 -4.66 14.77 11.62
N TYR A 386 -5.35 14.32 12.66
CA TYR A 386 -4.77 14.18 14.00
C TYR A 386 -3.54 13.27 14.00
N ARG A 387 -3.65 12.09 13.39
CA ARG A 387 -2.53 11.13 13.27
C ARG A 387 -1.36 11.72 12.50
N LEU A 388 -1.63 12.39 11.39
CA LEU A 388 -0.60 13.06 10.58
C LEU A 388 0.11 14.18 11.33
N SER A 389 -0.63 14.99 12.09
CA SER A 389 -0.07 16.10 12.87
C SER A 389 0.80 15.62 14.03
N ASN A 390 0.48 14.44 14.58
CA ASN A 390 1.19 13.84 15.72
C ASN A 390 2.14 12.70 15.32
N MET A 391 2.52 12.61 14.03
CA MET A 391 3.53 11.64 13.61
C MET A 391 4.87 11.89 14.33
N GLN A 392 5.39 10.86 14.96
CA GLN A 392 6.66 10.92 15.65
C GLN A 392 7.82 10.98 14.66
N ILE A 393 8.86 11.68 15.02
CA ILE A 393 10.14 11.74 14.32
C ILE A 393 11.07 10.74 14.99
N ASP A 394 11.75 9.93 14.21
CA ASP A 394 12.82 9.08 14.70
C ASP A 394 14.10 9.92 14.81
N ASN A 395 14.63 10.06 16.02
CA ASN A 395 15.77 10.92 16.30
C ASN A 395 17.05 10.42 15.61
N ILE A 396 17.23 9.11 15.45
CA ILE A 396 18.39 8.53 14.77
C ILE A 396 18.31 8.84 13.27
N GLN A 397 17.14 8.65 12.65
CA GLN A 397 16.94 9.00 11.24
C GLN A 397 17.12 10.51 11.01
N LEU A 398 16.65 11.34 11.95
CA LEU A 398 16.86 12.80 11.90
C LEU A 398 18.33 13.16 11.97
N ALA A 399 19.07 12.59 12.91
CA ALA A 399 20.50 12.81 13.05
C ALA A 399 21.28 12.38 11.81
N LEU A 400 21.00 11.18 11.29
CA LEU A 400 21.61 10.67 10.04
C LEU A 400 21.28 11.57 8.84
N LYS A 401 20.08 12.12 8.77
CA LYS A 401 19.67 13.08 7.73
C LYS A 401 20.48 14.37 7.81
N GLU A 402 20.56 14.99 8.99
CA GLU A 402 21.26 16.27 9.15
C GLU A 402 22.78 16.12 9.01
N ILE A 403 23.35 15.04 9.55
CA ILE A 403 24.76 14.69 9.37
C ILE A 403 25.06 14.44 7.89
N GLY A 404 24.26 13.63 7.21
CA GLY A 404 24.45 13.30 5.81
C GLY A 404 24.36 14.51 4.88
N GLN A 405 23.43 15.43 5.16
CA GLN A 405 23.27 16.67 4.37
C GLN A 405 24.39 17.69 4.59
N SER A 406 25.02 17.69 5.77
CA SER A 406 26.06 18.65 6.13
C SER A 406 27.48 18.12 5.96
N SER A 407 27.64 16.81 5.70
CA SER A 407 28.95 16.18 5.67
C SER A 407 29.54 16.07 4.26
N SER A 408 30.87 16.15 4.20
CA SER A 408 31.67 15.84 3.01
C SER A 408 32.08 14.35 2.94
N TYR A 409 31.56 13.50 3.86
CA TYR A 409 31.99 12.11 4.04
C TYR A 409 31.20 11.10 3.19
N LYS A 410 30.80 11.48 1.99
CA LYS A 410 30.10 10.57 1.06
C LYS A 410 30.99 9.40 0.67
N GLY A 411 30.40 8.20 0.61
CA GLY A 411 31.11 6.98 0.25
C GLY A 411 31.94 6.37 1.37
N CYS A 412 31.99 7.00 2.56
CA CYS A 412 32.70 6.45 3.70
C CYS A 412 31.95 5.25 4.30
N LYS A 413 32.72 4.31 4.83
CA LYS A 413 32.19 3.21 5.62
C LYS A 413 31.63 3.74 6.94
N LEU A 414 30.41 3.36 7.27
CA LEU A 414 29.75 3.76 8.49
C LEU A 414 29.39 2.55 9.37
N TYR A 415 29.97 2.50 10.54
CA TYR A 415 29.64 1.54 11.60
C TYR A 415 28.68 2.21 12.58
N THR A 416 27.85 1.43 13.28
CA THR A 416 26.92 1.99 14.27
C THR A 416 27.14 1.42 15.67
N ALA A 417 27.12 2.31 16.66
CA ALA A 417 26.97 2.02 18.07
C ALA A 417 25.70 2.69 18.64
N ALA A 418 24.77 3.09 17.79
CA ALA A 418 23.48 3.67 18.15
C ALA A 418 22.33 2.78 17.68
N GLY A 419 21.18 2.82 18.39
CA GLY A 419 19.98 2.03 18.08
C GLY A 419 19.92 0.69 18.82
N TYR A 420 18.75 0.04 18.76
CA TYR A 420 18.42 -1.17 19.52
C TYR A 420 19.35 -2.37 19.23
N PHE A 421 19.82 -2.51 17.99
CA PHE A 421 20.70 -3.61 17.59
C PHE A 421 22.20 -3.26 17.62
N ALA A 422 22.57 -2.09 18.10
CA ALA A 422 23.95 -1.62 18.11
C ALA A 422 24.90 -2.55 18.90
N GLU A 423 24.44 -3.10 20.03
CA GLU A 423 25.24 -4.04 20.84
C GLU A 423 25.55 -5.35 20.09
N LYS A 424 24.68 -5.74 19.13
CA LYS A 424 24.90 -6.89 18.26
C LYS A 424 25.69 -6.53 17.00
N GLY A 425 26.12 -5.28 16.86
CA GLY A 425 26.79 -4.76 15.69
C GLY A 425 25.95 -4.75 14.43
N SER A 426 24.63 -4.66 14.56
CA SER A 426 23.70 -4.71 13.43
C SER A 426 22.95 -3.38 13.28
N TRP A 427 22.69 -2.99 12.05
CA TRP A 427 21.85 -1.85 11.72
C TRP A 427 20.36 -2.23 11.79
N GLU A 428 19.52 -1.33 12.31
CA GLU A 428 18.11 -1.36 12.04
C GLU A 428 17.87 -0.94 10.58
N GLN A 429 16.86 -1.54 9.93
CA GLN A 429 16.63 -1.32 8.48
C GLN A 429 16.40 0.16 8.17
N ALA A 430 15.60 0.86 8.98
CA ALA A 430 15.30 2.28 8.79
C ALA A 430 16.54 3.18 8.95
N HIS A 431 17.41 2.85 9.89
CA HIS A 431 18.65 3.60 10.14
C HIS A 431 19.68 3.32 9.03
N LEU A 432 19.78 2.06 8.56
CA LEU A 432 20.62 1.69 7.43
C LEU A 432 20.23 2.49 6.18
N LEU A 433 18.95 2.46 5.81
CA LEU A 433 18.49 3.25 4.66
C LEU A 433 18.72 4.74 4.85
N SER A 434 18.54 5.27 6.07
CA SER A 434 18.76 6.70 6.34
C SER A 434 20.23 7.08 6.14
N ALA A 435 21.17 6.23 6.55
CA ALA A 435 22.60 6.43 6.31
C ALA A 435 22.93 6.47 4.80
N GLU A 436 22.39 5.53 4.03
CA GLU A 436 22.55 5.50 2.57
C GLU A 436 21.87 6.68 1.89
N LEU A 437 20.59 6.89 2.20
CA LEU A 437 19.71 7.82 1.48
C LEU A 437 20.15 9.29 1.63
N TYR A 438 20.57 9.67 2.83
CA TYR A 438 20.91 11.06 3.14
C TYR A 438 22.40 11.36 3.15
N GLY A 439 23.23 10.38 3.52
CA GLY A 439 24.66 10.55 3.67
C GLY A 439 25.49 9.93 2.57
N ASP A 440 24.87 9.10 1.72
CA ASP A 440 25.61 8.28 0.75
C ASP A 440 26.71 7.44 1.43
N PHE A 441 26.49 7.03 2.69
CA PHE A 441 27.38 6.18 3.44
C PHE A 441 27.26 4.72 3.00
N ILE A 442 28.29 3.93 3.30
CA ILE A 442 28.31 2.47 3.17
C ILE A 442 28.12 1.86 4.56
N PRO A 443 26.89 1.47 4.95
CA PRO A 443 26.64 0.88 6.27
C PRO A 443 27.35 -0.46 6.41
N CYS A 444 28.19 -0.57 7.44
CA CYS A 444 28.97 -1.77 7.72
C CYS A 444 28.46 -2.47 8.99
N PRO A 445 28.39 -3.82 9.00
CA PRO A 445 28.06 -4.58 10.21
C PRO A 445 29.26 -4.69 11.16
N GLY A 446 29.00 -5.13 12.41
CA GLY A 446 30.04 -5.43 13.39
C GLY A 446 30.24 -4.34 14.44
N GLY A 447 29.56 -3.21 14.32
CA GLY A 447 29.50 -2.16 15.33
C GLY A 447 30.86 -1.59 15.70
N LEU A 448 31.04 -1.18 16.98
CA LEU A 448 32.27 -0.61 17.49
C LEU A 448 33.50 -1.53 17.28
N LYS A 449 33.32 -2.84 17.50
CA LYS A 449 34.44 -3.80 17.36
C LYS A 449 35.00 -3.82 15.94
N ALA A 450 34.12 -3.97 14.94
CA ALA A 450 34.53 -4.00 13.54
C ALA A 450 35.08 -2.63 13.08
N PHE A 451 34.55 -1.52 13.62
CA PHE A 451 35.10 -0.19 13.38
C PHE A 451 36.54 -0.09 13.87
N LEU A 452 36.85 -0.58 15.10
CA LEU A 452 38.20 -0.53 15.64
C LEU A 452 39.19 -1.41 14.87
N GLU A 453 38.73 -2.56 14.36
CA GLU A 453 39.51 -3.50 13.52
C GLU A 453 39.72 -2.99 12.09
N ASP A 454 38.84 -2.14 11.55
CA ASP A 454 38.96 -1.59 10.19
C ASP A 454 40.13 -0.59 10.10
N THR A 455 41.10 -0.88 9.28
CA THR A 455 42.30 -0.04 9.07
C THR A 455 42.11 1.04 8.01
N SER A 456 40.92 1.11 7.35
CA SER A 456 40.66 2.13 6.35
C SER A 456 40.52 3.52 6.96
N LYS A 457 41.11 4.53 6.30
CA LYS A 457 41.02 5.93 6.74
C LYS A 457 39.61 6.51 6.56
N ASP A 458 38.76 5.87 5.73
CA ASP A 458 37.42 6.31 5.41
C ASP A 458 36.35 5.61 6.24
N SER A 459 36.72 5.08 7.43
CA SER A 459 35.79 4.47 8.36
C SER A 459 35.35 5.46 9.45
N LEU A 460 34.03 5.48 9.69
CA LEU A 460 33.39 6.33 10.70
C LEU A 460 32.52 5.48 11.62
N LEU A 461 32.35 5.91 12.86
CA LEU A 461 31.45 5.33 13.84
C LEU A 461 30.33 6.32 14.15
N PHE A 462 29.07 5.92 13.95
CA PHE A 462 27.88 6.65 14.38
C PHE A 462 27.47 6.19 15.77
N ILE A 463 27.38 7.12 16.71
CA ILE A 463 27.13 6.84 18.13
C ILE A 463 26.20 7.90 18.73
N GLU A 464 25.45 7.53 19.76
CA GLU A 464 24.71 8.46 20.60
C GLU A 464 25.64 9.19 21.58
N ASP A 465 25.44 10.50 21.78
CA ASP A 465 26.23 11.34 22.66
C ASP A 465 25.84 11.06 24.11
N THR A 466 26.57 10.14 24.75
CA THR A 466 26.35 9.67 26.12
C THR A 466 27.70 9.62 26.88
N GLU A 467 27.67 9.36 28.18
CA GLU A 467 28.89 9.08 28.96
C GLU A 467 29.70 7.92 28.34
N LYS A 468 29.03 6.92 27.80
CA LYS A 468 29.63 5.76 27.12
C LYS A 468 30.42 6.19 25.88
N SER A 469 29.93 7.15 25.11
CA SER A 469 30.63 7.66 23.93
C SER A 469 31.90 8.44 24.33
N GLN A 470 31.86 9.17 25.44
CA GLN A 470 33.03 9.86 25.99
C GLN A 470 34.11 8.85 26.44
N GLN A 471 33.71 7.79 27.14
CA GLN A 471 34.62 6.70 27.49
C GLN A 471 35.28 6.06 26.26
N TYR A 472 34.53 5.80 25.20
CA TYR A 472 35.10 5.26 23.98
C TYR A 472 36.06 6.21 23.27
N MET A 473 35.78 7.53 23.28
CA MET A 473 36.70 8.52 22.72
C MET A 473 38.06 8.52 23.47
N GLU A 474 38.03 8.46 24.78
CA GLU A 474 39.26 8.43 25.61
C GLU A 474 40.00 7.10 25.46
N GLU A 475 39.30 5.95 25.56
CA GLU A 475 39.87 4.61 25.53
C GLU A 475 40.51 4.28 24.17
N TYR A 476 39.82 4.63 23.06
CA TYR A 476 40.25 4.25 21.72
C TYR A 476 40.82 5.40 20.89
N LYS A 477 41.09 6.57 21.49
CA LYS A 477 41.62 7.78 20.82
C LYS A 477 40.78 8.15 19.58
N LEU A 478 39.49 8.38 19.82
CA LEU A 478 38.58 8.77 18.77
C LEU A 478 38.27 10.26 18.84
N LYS A 479 38.10 10.90 17.69
CA LYS A 479 37.72 12.32 17.62
C LYS A 479 36.33 12.50 17.00
N ILE A 480 35.61 13.50 17.51
CA ILE A 480 34.32 13.91 16.90
C ILE A 480 34.60 14.58 15.58
N VAL A 481 33.93 14.11 14.55
CA VAL A 481 33.95 14.69 13.22
C VAL A 481 32.79 15.68 13.02
N ILE A 482 31.60 15.29 13.45
CA ILE A 482 30.36 16.07 13.40
C ILE A 482 29.39 15.54 14.44
N SER A 483 28.63 16.45 15.07
CA SER A 483 27.58 16.12 16.01
C SER A 483 26.27 16.82 15.64
N LYS A 484 25.14 16.10 15.67
CA LYS A 484 23.77 16.60 15.43
C LYS A 484 22.76 15.81 16.26
N ASN A 485 21.82 16.54 16.86
CA ASN A 485 20.67 15.97 17.58
C ASN A 485 21.02 14.89 18.61
N GLY A 486 22.14 15.05 19.35
CA GLY A 486 22.56 14.08 20.35
C GLY A 486 23.25 12.84 19.80
N PHE A 487 23.71 12.89 18.55
CA PHE A 487 24.49 11.83 17.90
C PHE A 487 25.72 12.40 17.21
N SER A 488 26.79 11.62 17.22
CA SER A 488 28.09 12.01 16.65
C SER A 488 28.62 11.00 15.64
N LEU A 489 29.34 11.49 14.65
CA LEU A 489 30.30 10.70 13.88
C LEU A 489 31.67 10.80 14.51
N LEU A 490 32.29 9.67 14.78
CA LEU A 490 33.65 9.56 15.29
C LEU A 490 34.56 8.98 14.22
N ALA A 491 35.79 9.50 14.17
CA ALA A 491 36.90 8.96 13.39
C ALA A 491 38.06 8.58 14.33
N LYS A 492 38.95 7.69 13.86
CA LYS A 492 40.24 7.42 14.54
C LYS A 492 41.14 8.63 14.37
N GLU A 493 41.94 8.92 15.39
CA GLU A 493 42.94 9.99 15.32
C GLU A 493 44.06 9.74 14.32
#